data_af816fc0869a430ea9b22e16acc0aabf
#
_entry.id   af816fc0869a430ea9b22e16acc0aabf
#
_cell.length_a   1.000
_cell.length_b   1.000
_cell.length_c   1.000
_cell.angle_alpha   90.00
_cell.angle_beta   90.00
_cell.angle_gamma   90.00
#
_symmetry.space_group_name_H-M   'P 1'
#
loop_
_entity.id
_entity.type
_entity.pdbx_description
1 polymer ?
#
loop_
_entity_poly.entity_id
_entity_poly.type
_entity_poly.pdbx_seq_one_letter_code
_entity_poly.pdbx_strand_id
1 'polypeptide(L)'
;MVLCKCHELHGLNIQSVMANTSVLETEEYIEQAYFFRTLRERLGQNMPTQEILARVRDEILATTRLPMAIDFLNAELKHAGVIGPAMERISHYFTPYQAFVIGQSETEVSKFSMELALAVLEREADYKARGPTKPGLFTYQFESLCRNRLGYDAGLHRMADDPMFDEDWRAWIRKLPGQLGVVDFADLLYARSEFAHAEQRRRNPDYTPKHPPLFGEREGRIAKASHGKDPLYLFAALQRQLGYPIVPRPTPADPTANLLLVLDRKLQQFEARLKLIEGELKGELDLSQFHSNPDRPGASS
;
A
#
# COMPACT_ATOMS: atom_id res chain seq x y z
N MET A 1 53.15 12.00 -42.64
CA MET A 1 52.52 13.27 -42.25
C MET A 1 51.08 12.93 -41.85
N VAL A 2 50.96 12.61 -40.58
CA VAL A 2 49.74 12.11 -39.95
C VAL A 2 49.17 13.28 -39.17
N LEU A 3 47.98 13.75 -39.49
CA LEU A 3 47.26 14.73 -38.67
C LEU A 3 45.96 14.15 -38.13
N CYS A 4 45.91 14.13 -36.85
CA CYS A 4 44.79 13.85 -35.96
C CYS A 4 43.44 14.36 -36.46
N LYS A 5 42.42 13.52 -36.36
CA LYS A 5 41.04 13.90 -36.14
C LYS A 5 40.58 13.34 -34.79
N CYS A 6 40.87 14.07 -33.74
CA CYS A 6 40.16 14.01 -32.48
C CYS A 6 39.23 15.23 -32.45
N HIS A 7 37.93 15.05 -32.60
CA HIS A 7 36.87 15.85 -32.03
C HIS A 7 35.55 15.34 -32.57
N GLU A 8 34.80 14.67 -31.71
CA GLU A 8 33.34 14.72 -31.61
C GLU A 8 32.84 13.53 -30.82
N LEU A 9 33.10 13.56 -29.53
CA LEU A 9 32.40 12.75 -28.53
C LEU A 9 31.95 13.67 -27.40
N HIS A 10 31.00 14.54 -27.70
CA HIS A 10 30.28 15.28 -26.67
C HIS A 10 28.78 15.27 -27.02
N GLY A 11 28.03 14.58 -26.23
CA GLY A 11 26.57 14.58 -26.37
C GLY A 11 25.90 13.26 -26.01
N LEU A 12 26.51 12.45 -25.16
CA LEU A 12 25.75 11.42 -24.47
C LEU A 12 24.83 12.11 -23.47
N ASN A 13 23.59 12.28 -23.93
CA ASN A 13 22.48 12.84 -23.18
C ASN A 13 22.24 11.98 -21.90
N ILE A 14 22.77 12.47 -20.77
CA ILE A 14 22.62 11.86 -19.43
C ILE A 14 21.14 11.81 -18.99
N GLN A 15 20.24 12.40 -19.74
CA GLN A 15 18.80 12.41 -19.44
C GLN A 15 18.01 11.21 -19.97
N SER A 16 18.60 10.27 -20.72
CA SER A 16 17.90 9.08 -21.22
C SER A 16 18.21 7.77 -20.46
N VAL A 17 18.92 7.84 -19.33
CA VAL A 17 19.00 6.72 -18.37
C VAL A 17 17.87 6.83 -17.34
N MET A 18 16.69 7.21 -17.81
CA MET A 18 15.47 7.05 -17.03
C MET A 18 15.02 5.61 -17.11
N ALA A 19 15.37 4.89 -16.05
CA ALA A 19 14.69 3.71 -15.53
C ALA A 19 13.85 2.93 -16.55
N ASN A 20 14.49 2.08 -17.32
CA ASN A 20 13.80 0.98 -17.99
C ASN A 20 13.38 0.01 -16.87
N THR A 21 12.28 0.33 -16.18
CA THR A 21 11.67 -0.54 -15.18
C THR A 21 11.13 -1.74 -15.96
N SER A 22 11.93 -2.78 -16.08
CA SER A 22 11.51 -4.01 -16.75
C SER A 22 10.55 -4.77 -15.86
N VAL A 23 9.56 -5.41 -16.48
CA VAL A 23 8.74 -6.42 -15.80
C VAL A 23 9.68 -7.51 -15.30
N LEU A 24 9.52 -7.91 -14.03
CA LEU A 24 10.33 -8.98 -13.43
C LEU A 24 9.92 -10.34 -13.99
N GLU A 25 10.79 -11.32 -13.84
CA GLU A 25 10.48 -12.71 -14.19
C GLU A 25 9.52 -13.32 -13.15
N THR A 26 8.82 -14.37 -13.55
CA THR A 26 7.82 -15.05 -12.70
C THR A 26 8.40 -15.49 -11.37
N GLU A 27 9.62 -16.00 -11.35
CA GLU A 27 10.31 -16.45 -10.15
C GLU A 27 10.53 -15.32 -9.14
N GLU A 28 10.87 -14.13 -9.61
CA GLU A 28 11.04 -12.95 -8.75
C GLU A 28 9.73 -12.56 -8.04
N TYR A 29 8.58 -12.66 -8.75
CA TYR A 29 7.28 -12.39 -8.13
C TYR A 29 6.86 -13.46 -7.12
N ILE A 30 7.21 -14.73 -7.36
CA ILE A 30 6.98 -15.82 -6.40
C ILE A 30 7.76 -15.54 -5.12
N GLU A 31 9.04 -15.18 -5.24
CA GLU A 31 9.89 -14.86 -4.10
C GLU A 31 9.45 -13.57 -3.40
N GLN A 32 8.97 -12.56 -4.14
CA GLN A 32 8.36 -11.36 -3.53
C GLN A 32 7.11 -11.71 -2.69
N ALA A 33 6.25 -12.59 -3.20
CA ALA A 33 5.06 -13.02 -2.46
C ALA A 33 5.46 -13.75 -1.17
N TYR A 34 6.46 -14.64 -1.24
CA TYR A 34 7.03 -15.31 -0.07
C TYR A 34 7.61 -14.29 0.93
N PHE A 35 8.39 -13.33 0.45
CA PHE A 35 8.99 -12.26 1.25
C PHE A 35 7.93 -11.47 2.02
N PHE A 36 6.92 -10.94 1.34
CA PHE A 36 5.86 -10.16 1.98
C PHE A 36 5.06 -10.98 2.99
N ARG A 37 4.76 -12.24 2.68
CA ARG A 37 4.08 -13.17 3.59
C ARG A 37 4.89 -13.39 4.85
N THR A 38 6.14 -13.78 4.71
CA THR A 38 7.02 -14.12 5.84
C THR A 38 7.30 -12.89 6.71
N LEU A 39 7.50 -11.73 6.08
CA LEU A 39 7.66 -10.47 6.81
C LEU A 39 6.41 -10.15 7.65
N ARG A 40 5.21 -10.29 7.07
CA ARG A 40 3.93 -10.08 7.76
C ARG A 40 3.75 -11.03 8.95
N GLU A 41 4.00 -12.32 8.76
CA GLU A 41 3.83 -13.35 9.80
C GLU A 41 4.78 -13.14 10.98
N ARG A 42 6.05 -12.81 10.71
CA ARG A 42 7.06 -12.60 11.75
C ARG A 42 6.91 -11.26 12.48
N LEU A 43 6.45 -10.23 11.80
CA LEU A 43 6.09 -8.97 12.46
C LEU A 43 4.95 -9.18 13.47
N GLY A 44 3.96 -10.02 13.15
CA GLY A 44 2.90 -10.41 14.06
C GLY A 44 3.39 -11.15 15.31
N GLN A 45 4.61 -11.71 15.28
CA GLN A 45 5.28 -12.36 16.42
C GLN A 45 6.16 -11.40 17.24
N ASN A 46 6.08 -10.09 17.00
CA ASN A 46 6.91 -9.05 17.64
C ASN A 46 8.42 -9.20 17.43
N MET A 47 8.84 -9.83 16.33
CA MET A 47 10.24 -9.94 15.97
C MET A 47 10.74 -8.62 15.37
N PRO A 48 11.96 -8.13 15.70
CA PRO A 48 12.49 -6.92 15.12
C PRO A 48 12.64 -7.01 13.60
N THR A 49 12.20 -5.99 12.86
CA THR A 49 12.17 -6.00 11.38
C THR A 49 13.55 -6.28 10.78
N GLN A 50 14.62 -5.76 11.36
CA GLN A 50 16.00 -6.01 10.90
C GLN A 50 16.40 -7.49 11.00
N GLU A 51 16.01 -8.15 12.07
CA GLU A 51 16.25 -9.59 12.27
C GLU A 51 15.43 -10.42 11.27
N ILE A 52 14.17 -10.01 11.03
CA ILE A 52 13.33 -10.68 10.04
C ILE A 52 13.97 -10.58 8.66
N LEU A 53 14.38 -9.37 8.23
CA LEU A 53 15.01 -9.17 6.93
C LEU A 53 16.27 -10.02 6.75
N ALA A 54 17.13 -10.10 7.79
CA ALA A 54 18.34 -10.91 7.74
C ALA A 54 18.02 -12.40 7.58
N ARG A 55 17.03 -12.92 8.31
CA ARG A 55 16.65 -14.34 8.23
C ARG A 55 15.96 -14.67 6.89
N VAL A 56 15.02 -13.84 6.44
CA VAL A 56 14.30 -14.06 5.19
C VAL A 56 15.25 -14.02 3.98
N ARG A 57 16.25 -13.14 4.01
CA ARG A 57 17.29 -13.07 2.98
C ARG A 57 17.95 -14.44 2.73
N ASP A 58 18.22 -15.20 3.77
CA ASP A 58 18.86 -16.52 3.67
C ASP A 58 17.89 -17.66 3.26
N GLU A 59 16.58 -17.42 3.35
CA GLU A 59 15.53 -18.35 2.93
C GLU A 59 15.16 -18.20 1.45
N ILE A 60 15.46 -17.04 0.83
CA ILE A 60 15.11 -16.72 -0.55
C ILE A 60 16.11 -17.35 -1.53
N LEU A 61 15.61 -17.73 -2.71
CA LEU A 61 16.43 -18.31 -3.75
C LEU A 61 17.57 -17.36 -4.18
N ALA A 62 18.81 -17.82 -4.04
CA ALA A 62 20.01 -17.05 -4.40
C ALA A 62 20.11 -16.72 -5.90
N THR A 63 19.32 -17.39 -6.75
CA THR A 63 19.25 -17.14 -8.19
C THR A 63 18.44 -15.89 -8.54
N THR A 64 17.62 -15.38 -7.63
CA THR A 64 16.84 -14.16 -7.80
C THR A 64 17.63 -12.93 -7.35
N ARG A 65 17.14 -11.74 -7.71
CA ARG A 65 17.72 -10.45 -7.28
C ARG A 65 17.22 -10.00 -5.91
N LEU A 66 16.19 -10.66 -5.37
CA LEU A 66 15.57 -10.30 -4.11
C LEU A 66 16.53 -10.30 -2.91
N PRO A 67 17.48 -11.26 -2.74
CA PRO A 67 18.44 -11.20 -1.64
C PRO A 67 19.24 -9.89 -1.59
N MET A 68 19.70 -9.38 -2.75
CA MET A 68 20.41 -8.09 -2.81
C MET A 68 19.49 -6.91 -2.48
N ALA A 69 18.24 -6.96 -2.92
CA ALA A 69 17.25 -5.95 -2.58
C ALA A 69 16.99 -5.94 -1.06
N ILE A 70 16.88 -7.10 -0.41
CA ILE A 70 16.69 -7.21 1.05
C ILE A 70 17.93 -6.70 1.80
N ASP A 71 19.14 -7.01 1.34
CA ASP A 71 20.37 -6.48 1.95
C ASP A 71 20.38 -4.94 1.92
N PHE A 72 19.96 -4.34 0.79
CA PHE A 72 19.81 -2.89 0.68
C PHE A 72 18.74 -2.34 1.64
N LEU A 73 17.55 -2.96 1.68
CA LEU A 73 16.49 -2.55 2.62
C LEU A 73 16.95 -2.62 4.07
N ASN A 74 17.68 -3.67 4.45
CA ASN A 74 18.19 -3.83 5.81
C ASN A 74 19.24 -2.78 6.18
N ALA A 75 20.10 -2.41 5.22
CA ALA A 75 21.08 -1.33 5.41
C ALA A 75 20.37 0.03 5.60
N GLU A 76 19.41 0.37 4.76
CA GLU A 76 18.67 1.63 4.84
C GLU A 76 17.78 1.68 6.10
N LEU A 77 17.15 0.58 6.49
CA LEU A 77 16.36 0.50 7.72
C LEU A 77 17.18 0.86 8.98
N LYS A 78 18.46 0.45 9.02
CA LYS A 78 19.37 0.81 10.13
C LYS A 78 19.62 2.32 10.23
N HIS A 79 19.56 3.04 9.12
CA HIS A 79 19.82 4.48 9.07
C HIS A 79 18.55 5.31 9.24
N ALA A 80 17.47 4.94 8.52
CA ALA A 80 16.25 5.75 8.43
C ALA A 80 15.12 5.26 9.34
N GLY A 81 15.15 3.99 9.79
CA GLY A 81 14.09 3.39 10.60
C GLY A 81 12.83 3.02 9.81
N VAL A 82 12.79 3.27 8.49
CA VAL A 82 11.65 3.05 7.59
C VAL A 82 12.09 2.36 6.30
N ILE A 83 11.19 1.58 5.69
CA ILE A 83 11.46 0.76 4.49
C ILE A 83 10.96 1.43 3.21
N GLY A 84 9.86 2.17 3.26
CA GLY A 84 9.21 2.76 2.08
C GLY A 84 10.16 3.59 1.21
N PRO A 85 10.88 4.58 1.74
CA PRO A 85 11.87 5.36 0.99
C PRO A 85 13.01 4.51 0.41
N ALA A 86 13.40 3.44 1.09
CA ALA A 86 14.40 2.51 0.59
C ALA A 86 13.90 1.73 -0.65
N MET A 87 12.63 1.29 -0.62
CA MET A 87 11.98 0.65 -1.78
C MET A 87 11.89 1.61 -2.98
N GLU A 88 11.59 2.89 -2.76
CA GLU A 88 11.57 3.90 -3.83
C GLU A 88 12.94 4.04 -4.53
N ARG A 89 14.04 3.95 -3.79
CA ARG A 89 15.41 4.05 -4.32
C ARG A 89 15.80 2.86 -5.20
N ILE A 90 15.21 1.69 -5.00
CA ILE A 90 15.41 0.50 -5.81
C ILE A 90 14.19 0.22 -6.71
N SER A 91 13.70 1.27 -7.37
CA SER A 91 12.53 1.22 -8.26
C SER A 91 12.66 0.25 -9.44
N HIS A 92 13.87 -0.19 -9.75
CA HIS A 92 14.14 -1.25 -10.74
C HIS A 92 13.73 -2.65 -10.23
N TYR A 93 13.50 -2.82 -8.93
CA TYR A 93 13.07 -4.07 -8.32
C TYR A 93 11.66 -3.96 -7.72
N PHE A 94 11.41 -3.01 -6.81
CA PHE A 94 10.07 -2.74 -6.29
C PHE A 94 9.39 -1.66 -7.11
N THR A 95 8.12 -1.90 -7.46
CA THR A 95 7.35 -0.90 -8.21
C THR A 95 7.06 0.33 -7.37
N PRO A 96 6.87 1.50 -7.98
CA PRO A 96 6.49 2.71 -7.24
C PRO A 96 5.20 2.54 -6.44
N TYR A 97 4.27 1.70 -6.91
CA TYR A 97 3.06 1.36 -6.17
C TYR A 97 3.38 0.57 -4.89
N GLN A 98 4.28 -0.42 -4.95
CA GLN A 98 4.70 -1.21 -3.77
C GLN A 98 5.35 -0.32 -2.72
N ALA A 99 6.28 0.54 -3.13
CA ALA A 99 6.93 1.51 -2.23
C ALA A 99 5.91 2.47 -1.60
N PHE A 100 4.92 2.95 -2.38
CA PHE A 100 3.84 3.80 -1.89
C PHE A 100 3.00 3.09 -0.82
N VAL A 101 2.59 1.85 -1.05
CA VAL A 101 1.78 1.07 -0.10
C VAL A 101 2.50 0.90 1.24
N ILE A 102 3.80 0.56 1.22
CA ILE A 102 4.62 0.48 2.44
C ILE A 102 4.74 1.84 3.10
N GLY A 103 5.08 2.89 2.35
CA GLY A 103 5.21 4.25 2.88
C GLY A 103 3.93 4.76 3.57
N GLN A 104 2.75 4.41 3.03
CA GLN A 104 1.47 4.75 3.68
C GLN A 104 1.28 4.05 5.03
N SER A 105 1.81 2.87 5.22
CA SER A 105 1.73 2.14 6.50
C SER A 105 2.74 2.63 7.54
N GLU A 106 3.80 3.31 7.11
CA GLU A 106 4.83 3.89 7.98
C GLU A 106 4.48 5.32 8.45
N THR A 107 3.39 5.90 7.92
CA THR A 107 2.94 7.24 8.31
C THR A 107 2.19 7.17 9.64
N GLU A 108 2.61 7.91 10.66
CA GLU A 108 2.05 7.89 12.02
C GLU A 108 0.54 8.20 12.07
N VAL A 109 0.04 9.01 11.15
CA VAL A 109 -1.38 9.42 11.09
C VAL A 109 -2.26 8.35 10.42
N SER A 110 -1.66 7.38 9.74
CA SER A 110 -2.37 6.37 8.96
C SER A 110 -2.96 5.29 9.87
N LYS A 111 -4.23 4.95 9.62
CA LYS A 111 -4.86 3.74 10.20
C LYS A 111 -4.56 2.48 9.37
N PHE A 112 -3.73 2.58 8.37
CA PHE A 112 -3.34 1.50 7.49
C PHE A 112 -2.10 0.81 8.07
N SER A 113 -2.29 -0.38 8.63
CA SER A 113 -1.22 -1.10 9.32
C SER A 113 -0.21 -1.71 8.34
N MET A 114 1.03 -1.88 8.79
CA MET A 114 2.08 -2.59 8.04
C MET A 114 1.64 -4.03 7.69
N GLU A 115 0.95 -4.72 8.60
CA GLU A 115 0.41 -6.06 8.34
C GLU A 115 -0.54 -6.08 7.14
N LEU A 116 -1.42 -5.07 7.05
CA LEU A 116 -2.35 -4.94 5.95
C LEU A 116 -1.65 -4.56 4.64
N ALA A 117 -0.65 -3.67 4.70
CA ALA A 117 0.19 -3.31 3.57
C ALA A 117 0.87 -4.55 2.97
N LEU A 118 1.52 -5.33 3.81
CA LEU A 118 2.19 -6.57 3.41
C LEU A 118 1.21 -7.60 2.84
N ALA A 119 0.00 -7.73 3.40
CA ALA A 119 -1.04 -8.61 2.85
C ALA A 119 -1.52 -8.15 1.45
N VAL A 120 -1.61 -6.84 1.20
CA VAL A 120 -1.91 -6.29 -0.13
C VAL A 120 -0.79 -6.63 -1.11
N LEU A 121 0.47 -6.42 -0.72
CA LEU A 121 1.61 -6.67 -1.61
C LEU A 121 1.87 -8.16 -1.85
N GLU A 122 1.66 -9.02 -0.86
CA GLU A 122 1.72 -10.48 -1.02
C GLU A 122 0.77 -10.93 -2.14
N ARG A 123 -0.49 -10.49 -2.09
CA ARG A 123 -1.51 -10.88 -3.08
C ARG A 123 -1.25 -10.27 -4.45
N GLU A 124 -0.70 -9.05 -4.50
CA GLU A 124 -0.29 -8.44 -5.77
C GLU A 124 0.82 -9.24 -6.43
N ALA A 125 1.86 -9.60 -5.68
CA ALA A 125 2.99 -10.38 -6.17
C ALA A 125 2.55 -11.78 -6.63
N ASP A 126 1.74 -12.48 -5.84
CA ASP A 126 1.11 -13.74 -6.23
C ASP A 126 0.29 -13.62 -7.54
N TYR A 127 -0.40 -12.50 -7.72
CA TYR A 127 -1.18 -12.27 -8.94
C TYR A 127 -0.26 -11.98 -10.13
N LYS A 128 0.80 -11.19 -9.92
CA LYS A 128 1.83 -10.94 -10.94
C LYS A 128 2.55 -12.21 -11.37
N ALA A 129 2.83 -13.12 -10.47
CA ALA A 129 3.44 -14.43 -10.75
C ALA A 129 2.57 -15.32 -11.67
N ARG A 130 1.24 -15.15 -11.66
CA ARG A 130 0.30 -15.93 -12.48
C ARG A 130 0.02 -15.32 -13.86
N GLY A 131 0.69 -14.25 -14.23
CA GLY A 131 0.44 -13.57 -15.50
C GLY A 131 -0.87 -12.77 -15.50
N PRO A 132 -0.94 -11.66 -14.79
CA PRO A 132 -2.14 -10.85 -14.67
C PRO A 132 -2.50 -10.16 -15.98
N THR A 133 -3.79 -9.91 -16.20
CA THR A 133 -4.22 -8.97 -17.22
C THR A 133 -4.04 -7.53 -16.72
N LYS A 134 -3.74 -6.58 -17.62
CA LYS A 134 -3.64 -5.15 -17.25
C LYS A 134 -4.92 -4.63 -16.59
N PRO A 135 -6.15 -4.91 -17.12
CA PRO A 135 -7.39 -4.55 -16.43
C PRO A 135 -7.49 -5.13 -15.02
N GLY A 136 -7.06 -6.39 -14.84
CA GLY A 136 -7.10 -7.05 -13.54
C GLY A 136 -6.13 -6.43 -12.54
N LEU A 137 -4.89 -6.17 -12.96
CA LEU A 137 -3.89 -5.53 -12.10
C LEU A 137 -4.32 -4.11 -11.71
N PHE A 138 -4.76 -3.31 -12.68
CA PHE A 138 -5.28 -1.97 -12.43
C PHE A 138 -6.42 -2.00 -11.41
N THR A 139 -7.41 -2.88 -11.62
CA THR A 139 -8.58 -2.95 -10.76
C THR A 139 -8.21 -3.40 -9.35
N TYR A 140 -7.28 -4.36 -9.21
CA TYR A 140 -6.76 -4.79 -7.91
C TYR A 140 -6.09 -3.65 -7.14
N GLN A 141 -5.15 -2.94 -7.79
CA GLN A 141 -4.42 -1.83 -7.19
C GLN A 141 -5.39 -0.69 -6.82
N PHE A 142 -6.29 -0.32 -7.73
CA PHE A 142 -7.25 0.76 -7.49
C PHE A 142 -8.25 0.40 -6.38
N GLU A 143 -8.80 -0.82 -6.37
CA GLU A 143 -9.66 -1.29 -5.29
C GLU A 143 -8.91 -1.29 -3.95
N SER A 144 -7.60 -1.59 -3.94
CA SER A 144 -6.76 -1.53 -2.75
C SER A 144 -6.65 -0.11 -2.20
N LEU A 145 -6.49 0.91 -3.07
CA LEU A 145 -6.53 2.32 -2.67
C LEU A 145 -7.88 2.70 -2.05
N CYS A 146 -8.98 2.29 -2.71
CA CYS A 146 -10.34 2.63 -2.27
C CYS A 146 -10.69 2.01 -0.92
N ARG A 147 -10.48 0.69 -0.77
CA ARG A 147 -10.87 -0.05 0.44
C ARG A 147 -10.05 0.34 1.66
N ASN A 148 -8.78 0.65 1.46
CA ASN A 148 -7.87 1.01 2.54
C ASN A 148 -7.74 2.53 2.74
N ARG A 149 -8.50 3.34 1.98
CA ARG A 149 -8.53 4.81 2.08
C ARG A 149 -7.14 5.44 1.90
N LEU A 150 -6.35 4.88 1.01
CA LEU A 150 -5.07 5.45 0.63
C LEU A 150 -5.30 6.65 -0.31
N GLY A 151 -4.41 7.62 -0.30
CA GLY A 151 -4.56 8.84 -1.10
C GLY A 151 -4.66 8.55 -2.61
N TYR A 152 -5.78 8.92 -3.24
CA TYR A 152 -6.04 8.62 -4.65
C TYR A 152 -5.04 9.26 -5.59
N ASP A 153 -4.73 10.56 -5.42
CA ASP A 153 -3.84 11.28 -6.32
C ASP A 153 -2.44 10.65 -6.34
N ALA A 154 -1.83 10.52 -5.18
CA ALA A 154 -0.51 9.92 -5.06
C ALA A 154 -0.53 8.45 -5.51
N GLY A 155 -1.52 7.67 -5.05
CA GLY A 155 -1.65 6.26 -5.39
C GLY A 155 -1.78 6.01 -6.89
N LEU A 156 -2.65 6.74 -7.59
CA LEU A 156 -2.84 6.61 -9.04
C LEU A 156 -1.59 7.02 -9.84
N HIS A 157 -0.87 8.07 -9.41
CA HIS A 157 0.40 8.41 -10.04
C HIS A 157 1.42 7.28 -9.90
N ARG A 158 1.54 6.68 -8.71
CA ARG A 158 2.43 5.53 -8.48
C ARG A 158 2.00 4.28 -9.24
N MET A 159 0.69 4.03 -9.38
CA MET A 159 0.16 2.96 -10.22
C MET A 159 0.51 3.15 -11.70
N ALA A 160 0.39 4.38 -12.22
CA ALA A 160 0.71 4.68 -13.61
C ALA A 160 2.17 4.36 -13.97
N ASP A 161 3.07 4.38 -13.00
CA ASP A 161 4.49 4.10 -13.19
C ASP A 161 4.84 2.60 -13.04
N ASP A 162 3.85 1.72 -12.82
CA ASP A 162 4.07 0.26 -12.82
C ASP A 162 4.46 -0.20 -14.24
N PRO A 163 5.57 -0.96 -14.39
CA PRO A 163 6.07 -1.40 -15.71
C PRO A 163 5.10 -2.29 -16.49
N MET A 164 4.12 -2.89 -15.82
CA MET A 164 3.08 -3.69 -16.47
C MET A 164 2.14 -2.87 -17.35
N PHE A 165 2.05 -1.54 -17.14
CA PHE A 165 1.20 -0.65 -17.91
C PHE A 165 1.95 -0.03 -19.09
N ASP A 166 1.35 -0.14 -20.29
CA ASP A 166 1.81 0.58 -21.49
C ASP A 166 1.41 2.06 -21.44
N GLU A 167 1.81 2.80 -22.46
CA GLU A 167 1.59 4.25 -22.53
C GLU A 167 0.09 4.63 -22.52
N ASP A 168 -0.78 3.84 -23.16
CA ASP A 168 -2.22 4.11 -23.17
C ASP A 168 -2.84 3.95 -21.78
N TRP A 169 -2.41 2.93 -21.03
CA TRP A 169 -2.78 2.74 -19.63
C TRP A 169 -2.25 3.86 -18.75
N ARG A 170 -0.95 4.19 -18.85
CA ARG A 170 -0.31 5.27 -18.09
C ARG A 170 -1.01 6.61 -18.30
N ALA A 171 -1.24 6.97 -19.55
CA ALA A 171 -1.92 8.21 -19.91
C ALA A 171 -3.35 8.28 -19.38
N TRP A 172 -4.06 7.15 -19.35
CA TRP A 172 -5.40 7.09 -18.79
C TRP A 172 -5.39 7.16 -17.26
N ILE A 173 -4.57 6.36 -16.58
CA ILE A 173 -4.46 6.33 -15.12
C ILE A 173 -4.12 7.73 -14.58
N ARG A 174 -3.17 8.44 -15.19
CA ARG A 174 -2.78 9.81 -14.79
C ARG A 174 -3.90 10.84 -14.93
N LYS A 175 -4.92 10.58 -15.74
CA LYS A 175 -6.09 11.47 -15.89
C LYS A 175 -7.19 11.20 -14.86
N LEU A 176 -7.20 10.01 -14.25
CA LEU A 176 -8.25 9.61 -13.31
C LEU A 176 -8.40 10.56 -12.11
N PRO A 177 -7.31 11.05 -11.44
CA PRO A 177 -7.46 11.93 -10.29
C PRO A 177 -8.36 13.12 -10.54
N GLY A 178 -8.24 13.77 -11.72
CA GLY A 178 -9.06 14.92 -12.08
C GLY A 178 -10.51 14.58 -12.50
N GLN A 179 -10.85 13.31 -12.64
CA GLN A 179 -12.17 12.86 -13.08
C GLN A 179 -12.94 12.16 -11.95
N LEU A 180 -12.26 11.57 -11.00
CA LEU A 180 -12.87 10.89 -9.84
C LEU A 180 -13.62 11.91 -8.97
N GLY A 181 -14.86 11.56 -8.61
CA GLY A 181 -15.75 12.44 -7.85
C GLY A 181 -16.60 13.39 -8.72
N VAL A 182 -16.22 13.62 -9.98
CA VAL A 182 -17.04 14.37 -10.96
C VAL A 182 -17.80 13.41 -11.87
N VAL A 183 -17.14 12.34 -12.29
CA VAL A 183 -17.70 11.30 -13.15
C VAL A 183 -17.74 9.99 -12.37
N ASP A 184 -18.80 9.20 -12.55
CA ASP A 184 -18.89 7.86 -11.97
C ASP A 184 -17.75 6.99 -12.51
N PHE A 185 -17.08 6.28 -11.61
CA PHE A 185 -15.98 5.40 -11.99
C PHE A 185 -16.44 4.30 -12.98
N ALA A 186 -17.65 3.82 -12.86
CA ALA A 186 -18.24 2.89 -13.82
C ALA A 186 -18.29 3.48 -15.24
N ASP A 187 -18.63 4.76 -15.36
CA ASP A 187 -18.67 5.45 -16.67
C ASP A 187 -17.26 5.63 -17.27
N LEU A 188 -16.26 5.88 -16.43
CA LEU A 188 -14.85 5.98 -16.87
C LEU A 188 -14.34 4.65 -17.44
N LEU A 189 -14.69 3.52 -16.80
CA LEU A 189 -14.38 2.20 -17.32
C LEU A 189 -15.16 1.90 -18.62
N TYR A 190 -16.48 2.16 -18.60
CA TYR A 190 -17.33 1.94 -19.75
C TYR A 190 -16.80 2.68 -20.98
N ALA A 191 -16.49 3.97 -20.84
CA ALA A 191 -16.00 4.81 -21.94
C ALA A 191 -14.69 4.29 -22.59
N ARG A 192 -13.89 3.52 -21.86
CA ARG A 192 -12.61 2.92 -22.31
C ARG A 192 -12.75 1.41 -22.60
N SER A 193 -13.97 0.90 -22.81
CA SER A 193 -14.22 -0.50 -23.09
C SER A 193 -14.50 -0.76 -24.57
N GLU A 194 -14.18 -1.99 -25.02
CA GLU A 194 -14.58 -2.49 -26.34
C GLU A 194 -16.09 -2.42 -26.55
N PHE A 195 -16.86 -2.67 -25.49
CA PHE A 195 -18.32 -2.62 -25.52
C PHE A 195 -18.85 -1.24 -25.90
N ALA A 196 -18.32 -0.18 -25.27
CA ALA A 196 -18.69 1.21 -25.62
C ALA A 196 -18.34 1.55 -27.07
N HIS A 197 -17.16 1.14 -27.52
CA HIS A 197 -16.73 1.36 -28.91
C HIS A 197 -17.62 0.60 -29.90
N ALA A 198 -18.02 -0.63 -29.58
CA ALA A 198 -18.96 -1.40 -30.40
C ALA A 198 -20.34 -0.74 -30.45
N GLU A 199 -20.85 -0.24 -29.33
CA GLU A 199 -22.13 0.51 -29.33
C GLU A 199 -22.05 1.80 -30.17
N GLN A 200 -20.95 2.54 -30.10
CA GLN A 200 -20.74 3.75 -30.91
C GLN A 200 -20.69 3.43 -32.42
N ARG A 201 -19.98 2.37 -32.82
CA ARG A 201 -19.92 1.92 -34.21
C ARG A 201 -21.28 1.49 -34.76
N ARG A 202 -22.13 0.88 -33.93
CA ARG A 202 -23.51 0.52 -34.33
C ARG A 202 -24.38 1.76 -34.60
N ARG A 203 -24.13 2.86 -33.86
CA ARG A 203 -24.87 4.13 -34.05
C ARG A 203 -24.30 4.96 -35.17
N ASN A 204 -22.99 4.96 -35.33
CA ASN A 204 -22.25 5.68 -36.35
C ASN A 204 -21.17 4.77 -36.95
N PRO A 205 -21.37 4.25 -38.19
CA PRO A 205 -20.42 3.37 -38.85
C PRO A 205 -19.03 3.99 -39.07
N ASP A 206 -18.98 5.33 -39.22
CA ASP A 206 -17.73 6.07 -39.41
C ASP A 206 -16.99 6.40 -38.11
N TYR A 207 -17.49 5.91 -36.99
CA TYR A 207 -16.88 6.15 -35.68
C TYR A 207 -15.48 5.53 -35.60
N THR A 208 -14.50 6.37 -35.35
CA THR A 208 -13.14 5.99 -35.02
C THR A 208 -12.83 6.40 -33.58
N PRO A 209 -12.42 5.45 -32.71
CA PRO A 209 -12.14 5.78 -31.32
C PRO A 209 -10.90 6.70 -31.23
N LYS A 210 -10.95 7.73 -30.41
CA LYS A 210 -9.81 8.62 -30.15
C LYS A 210 -8.68 7.94 -29.39
N HIS A 211 -9.01 6.91 -28.65
CA HIS A 211 -8.09 6.14 -27.83
C HIS A 211 -8.44 4.64 -27.93
N PRO A 212 -7.46 3.73 -27.87
CA PRO A 212 -7.74 2.31 -27.89
C PRO A 212 -8.52 1.88 -26.63
N PRO A 213 -9.30 0.81 -26.70
CA PRO A 213 -9.97 0.26 -25.53
C PRO A 213 -8.94 -0.31 -24.55
N LEU A 214 -9.19 -0.12 -23.27
CA LEU A 214 -8.38 -0.67 -22.18
C LEU A 214 -9.07 -1.86 -21.51
N PHE A 215 -10.39 -1.88 -21.55
CA PHE A 215 -11.24 -2.93 -20.99
C PHE A 215 -11.95 -3.69 -22.10
N GLY A 216 -12.17 -4.97 -21.89
CA GLY A 216 -12.86 -5.80 -22.84
C GLY A 216 -14.39 -5.56 -22.89
N GLU A 217 -15.06 -6.36 -23.70
CA GLU A 217 -16.51 -6.25 -23.88
C GLU A 217 -17.29 -6.59 -22.61
N ARG A 218 -16.85 -7.61 -21.85
CA ARG A 218 -17.53 -8.05 -20.62
C ARG A 218 -17.39 -7.03 -19.50
N GLU A 219 -16.20 -6.47 -19.31
CA GLU A 219 -15.95 -5.43 -18.33
C GLU A 219 -16.76 -4.16 -18.65
N GLY A 220 -16.86 -3.81 -19.92
CA GLY A 220 -17.70 -2.69 -20.37
C GLY A 220 -19.19 -2.89 -20.09
N ARG A 221 -19.73 -4.11 -20.25
CA ARG A 221 -21.12 -4.45 -19.89
C ARG A 221 -21.33 -4.37 -18.38
N ILE A 222 -20.38 -4.88 -17.59
CA ILE A 222 -20.43 -4.79 -16.12
C ILE A 222 -20.41 -3.32 -15.69
N ALA A 223 -19.53 -2.53 -16.24
CA ALA A 223 -19.41 -1.11 -15.94
C ALA A 223 -20.71 -0.36 -16.25
N LYS A 224 -21.29 -0.55 -17.45
CA LYS A 224 -22.57 0.05 -17.83
C LYS A 224 -23.70 -0.33 -16.88
N ALA A 225 -23.77 -1.60 -16.48
CA ALA A 225 -24.79 -2.10 -15.56
C ALA A 225 -24.62 -1.63 -14.12
N SER A 226 -23.43 -1.10 -13.78
CA SER A 226 -23.08 -0.60 -12.45
C SER A 226 -23.16 0.92 -12.32
N HIS A 227 -23.53 1.62 -13.39
CA HIS A 227 -23.73 3.08 -13.37
C HIS A 227 -24.68 3.51 -12.25
N GLY A 228 -24.28 4.50 -11.46
CA GLY A 228 -25.06 5.06 -10.35
C GLY A 228 -25.24 4.12 -9.15
N LYS A 229 -24.53 2.97 -9.11
CA LYS A 229 -24.53 2.05 -7.98
C LYS A 229 -23.29 2.23 -7.12
N ASP A 230 -23.35 1.69 -5.90
CA ASP A 230 -22.16 1.64 -5.03
C ASP A 230 -20.98 0.99 -5.78
N PRO A 231 -19.81 1.66 -5.86
CA PRO A 231 -18.59 1.12 -6.49
C PRO A 231 -18.18 -0.27 -6.00
N LEU A 232 -18.57 -0.66 -4.79
CA LEU A 232 -18.28 -1.99 -4.23
C LEU A 232 -18.91 -3.11 -5.06
N TYR A 233 -20.10 -2.89 -5.66
CA TYR A 233 -20.73 -3.86 -6.54
C TYR A 233 -19.98 -4.01 -7.86
N LEU A 234 -19.47 -2.91 -8.39
CA LEU A 234 -18.61 -2.91 -9.59
C LEU A 234 -17.35 -3.73 -9.34
N PHE A 235 -16.61 -3.46 -8.25
CA PHE A 235 -15.40 -4.21 -7.90
C PHE A 235 -15.69 -5.70 -7.72
N ALA A 236 -16.75 -6.07 -7.01
CA ALA A 236 -17.11 -7.46 -6.81
C ALA A 236 -17.45 -8.18 -8.13
N ALA A 237 -18.06 -7.51 -9.10
CA ALA A 237 -18.35 -8.06 -10.42
C ALA A 237 -17.07 -8.18 -11.27
N LEU A 238 -16.22 -7.14 -11.27
CA LEU A 238 -14.95 -7.14 -11.99
C LEU A 238 -13.98 -8.18 -11.42
N GLN A 239 -13.94 -8.38 -10.10
CA GLN A 239 -13.12 -9.39 -9.48
C GLN A 239 -13.43 -10.79 -10.01
N ARG A 240 -14.69 -11.15 -10.07
CA ARG A 240 -15.11 -12.45 -10.62
C ARG A 240 -14.80 -12.60 -12.10
N GLN A 241 -14.89 -11.50 -12.86
CA GLN A 241 -14.63 -11.49 -14.30
C GLN A 241 -13.14 -11.53 -14.63
N LEU A 242 -12.32 -10.76 -13.92
CA LEU A 242 -10.88 -10.57 -14.18
C LEU A 242 -10.00 -11.54 -13.39
N GLY A 243 -10.57 -12.21 -12.36
CA GLY A 243 -9.86 -13.22 -11.57
C GLY A 243 -8.75 -12.67 -10.68
N TYR A 244 -8.75 -11.37 -10.36
CA TYR A 244 -7.78 -10.84 -9.43
C TYR A 244 -8.11 -11.24 -7.97
N PRO A 245 -7.11 -11.29 -7.07
CA PRO A 245 -7.32 -11.75 -5.70
C PRO A 245 -8.20 -10.79 -4.89
N ILE A 246 -8.87 -11.30 -3.87
CA ILE A 246 -9.64 -10.46 -2.93
C ILE A 246 -8.70 -9.47 -2.27
N VAL A 247 -9.06 -8.18 -2.31
CA VAL A 247 -8.29 -7.12 -1.68
C VAL A 247 -8.36 -7.22 -0.15
N PRO A 248 -7.22 -7.28 0.55
CA PRO A 248 -7.18 -7.19 2.01
C PRO A 248 -7.78 -5.86 2.48
N ARG A 249 -8.54 -5.94 3.56
CA ARG A 249 -9.19 -4.77 4.18
C ARG A 249 -9.04 -4.84 5.69
N PRO A 250 -9.09 -3.70 6.41
CA PRO A 250 -9.09 -3.73 7.85
C PRO A 250 -10.23 -4.62 8.34
N THR A 251 -9.91 -5.58 9.19
CA THR A 251 -10.94 -6.31 9.91
C THR A 251 -11.60 -5.32 10.86
N PRO A 252 -12.93 -5.23 10.91
CA PRO A 252 -13.59 -4.46 11.97
C PRO A 252 -13.00 -4.93 13.30
N ALA A 253 -12.53 -3.98 14.13
CA ALA A 253 -12.04 -4.34 15.47
C ALA A 253 -13.12 -5.17 16.15
N ASP A 254 -12.76 -6.38 16.57
CA ASP A 254 -13.70 -7.24 17.28
C ASP A 254 -14.17 -6.48 18.53
N PRO A 255 -15.46 -6.15 18.66
CA PRO A 255 -15.95 -5.41 19.80
C PRO A 255 -15.68 -6.14 21.13
N THR A 256 -15.52 -7.48 21.08
CA THR A 256 -15.15 -8.30 22.23
C THR A 256 -13.69 -8.11 22.65
N ALA A 257 -12.76 -7.99 21.72
CA ALA A 257 -11.34 -7.72 22.03
C ALA A 257 -11.18 -6.32 22.67
N ASN A 258 -11.88 -5.30 22.13
CA ASN A 258 -11.91 -3.98 22.75
C ASN A 258 -12.59 -4.00 24.14
N LEU A 259 -13.64 -4.79 24.31
CA LEU A 259 -14.32 -4.95 25.58
C LEU A 259 -13.40 -5.58 26.64
N LEU A 260 -12.63 -6.60 26.27
CA LEU A 260 -11.63 -7.22 27.15
C LEU A 260 -10.57 -6.23 27.62
N LEU A 261 -10.01 -5.41 26.72
CA LEU A 261 -9.05 -4.37 27.08
C LEU A 261 -9.64 -3.29 28.01
N VAL A 262 -10.90 -2.93 27.78
CA VAL A 262 -11.62 -1.97 28.64
C VAL A 262 -11.92 -2.59 30.00
N LEU A 263 -12.30 -3.86 30.05
CA LEU A 263 -12.53 -4.60 31.29
C LEU A 263 -11.25 -4.76 32.09
N ASP A 264 -10.15 -5.12 31.45
CA ASP A 264 -8.83 -5.26 32.11
C ASP A 264 -8.40 -3.93 32.75
N ARG A 265 -8.50 -2.81 32.02
CA ARG A 265 -8.24 -1.47 32.59
C ARG A 265 -9.14 -1.13 33.79
N LYS A 266 -10.43 -1.47 33.71
CA LYS A 266 -11.35 -1.24 34.82
C LYS A 266 -11.01 -2.11 36.04
N LEU A 267 -10.66 -3.39 35.82
CA LEU A 267 -10.21 -4.27 36.89
C LEU A 267 -8.96 -3.72 37.57
N GLN A 268 -7.95 -3.29 36.83
CA GLN A 268 -6.75 -2.65 37.38
C GLN A 268 -7.07 -1.38 38.19
N GLN A 269 -8.02 -0.56 37.69
CA GLN A 269 -8.48 0.61 38.44
C GLN A 269 -9.21 0.21 39.75
N PHE A 270 -10.02 -0.84 39.71
CA PHE A 270 -10.71 -1.33 40.92
C PHE A 270 -9.71 -1.93 41.92
N GLU A 271 -8.74 -2.70 41.46
CA GLU A 271 -7.65 -3.25 42.32
C GLU A 271 -6.85 -2.12 42.98
N ALA A 272 -6.50 -1.07 42.25
CA ALA A 272 -5.80 0.09 42.79
C ALA A 272 -6.63 0.81 43.86
N ARG A 273 -7.95 0.99 43.61
CA ARG A 273 -8.87 1.59 44.59
C ARG A 273 -9.04 0.72 45.84
N LEU A 274 -9.18 -0.59 45.67
CA LEU A 274 -9.26 -1.53 46.80
C LEU A 274 -8.00 -1.49 47.67
N LYS A 275 -6.81 -1.47 47.03
CA LYS A 275 -5.55 -1.34 47.80
C LYS A 275 -5.46 -0.06 48.57
N LEU A 276 -5.97 1.09 48.04
CA LEU A 276 -6.04 2.36 48.78
C LEU A 276 -6.97 2.26 49.99
N ILE A 277 -8.18 1.70 49.80
CA ILE A 277 -9.16 1.54 50.86
C ILE A 277 -8.64 0.55 51.93
N GLU A 278 -7.99 -0.54 51.52
CA GLU A 278 -7.36 -1.49 52.46
C GLU A 278 -6.21 -0.84 53.24
N GLY A 279 -5.42 0.04 52.62
CA GLY A 279 -4.39 0.83 53.28
C GLY A 279 -4.95 1.82 54.28
N GLU A 280 -6.06 2.50 53.95
CA GLU A 280 -6.79 3.38 54.87
C GLU A 280 -7.38 2.61 56.04
N LEU A 281 -8.00 1.44 55.82
CA LEU A 281 -8.56 0.59 56.85
C LEU A 281 -7.51 -0.01 57.81
N LYS A 282 -6.31 -0.28 57.29
CA LYS A 282 -5.17 -0.79 58.07
C LYS A 282 -4.40 0.31 58.81
N GLY A 283 -4.77 1.58 58.63
CA GLY A 283 -4.11 2.74 59.26
C GLY A 283 -2.66 2.96 58.80
N GLU A 284 -2.27 2.40 57.66
CA GLU A 284 -0.92 2.53 57.12
C GLU A 284 -0.70 3.81 56.28
N LEU A 285 -1.79 4.55 55.97
CA LEU A 285 -1.71 5.83 55.26
C LEU A 285 -1.89 6.98 56.25
N ASP A 286 -0.79 7.51 56.77
CA ASP A 286 -0.78 8.76 57.53
C ASP A 286 -0.88 9.96 56.58
N LEU A 287 -2.13 10.44 56.38
CA LEU A 287 -2.42 11.64 55.55
C LEU A 287 -1.99 12.94 56.20
N SER A 288 -1.48 12.93 57.43
CA SER A 288 -1.00 14.11 58.14
C SER A 288 0.21 14.77 57.48
N GLN A 289 0.95 14.01 56.68
CA GLN A 289 2.11 14.51 55.93
C GLN A 289 1.75 15.41 54.72
N PHE A 290 0.50 15.39 54.28
CA PHE A 290 0.02 16.26 53.19
C PHE A 290 -0.62 17.54 53.64
N HIS A 291 -0.80 17.75 54.96
CA HIS A 291 -1.27 19.00 55.58
C HIS A 291 -0.12 19.80 56.19
N SER A 292 1.00 20.00 55.49
CA SER A 292 1.94 21.06 55.83
C SER A 292 1.35 22.41 55.41
N ASN A 293 0.78 23.09 56.39
CA ASN A 293 0.23 24.44 56.29
C ASN A 293 1.36 25.44 56.01
N PRO A 294 1.33 26.20 54.90
CA PRO A 294 2.40 27.17 54.59
C PRO A 294 2.17 28.58 55.22
N ASP A 295 1.35 28.73 56.28
CA ASP A 295 1.09 30.03 56.89
C ASP A 295 1.44 30.07 58.38
N ARG A 296 2.68 30.42 58.70
CA ARG A 296 3.02 31.19 59.90
C ARG A 296 4.01 32.31 59.55
N PRO A 297 3.56 33.60 59.50
CA PRO A 297 4.47 34.71 59.46
C PRO A 297 5.16 34.87 60.82
N GLY A 298 6.47 35.02 60.80
CA GLY A 298 7.27 35.25 61.96
C GLY A 298 6.90 36.59 62.66
N ALA A 299 6.81 36.53 63.97
CA ALA A 299 6.81 37.71 64.83
C ALA A 299 8.24 37.93 65.36
N SER A 300 8.71 39.11 65.05
CA SER A 300 9.91 39.75 65.52
C SER A 300 10.04 39.81 67.02
N SER A 301 11.25 39.65 67.51
CA SER A 301 11.90 40.55 68.45
C SER A 301 13.40 40.37 68.36
#